data_56dd3575b6bebe944885f38a508a7710
#
_entry.id   56dd3575b6bebe944885f38a508a7710
#
_cell.length_a   1.000
_cell.length_b   1.000
_cell.length_c   1.000
_cell.angle_alpha   90.00
_cell.angle_beta   90.00
_cell.angle_gamma   90.00
#
_symmetry.space_group_name_H-M   'P 1'
#
loop_
_entity.id
_entity.type
_entity.pdbx_description
1 polymer ?
#
loop_
_entity_poly.entity_id
_entity_poly.type
_entity_poly.pdbx_seq_one_letter_code
_entity_poly.pdbx_strand_id
1 'polypeptide(L)'
;MNNRTVIVITGPTASGKTSLGVSLALALGTEVVSADSMQLYRGMDIGSAKPTREEMRGVPHHMIDVADPAEDYSVSRWVENAAACCDALLAGGKTPVIVGGTGLYIESLLSGRDFSAAPGDSGVREALGAEYDALGGAAFREKLRLVDPERAEKLAPGDKKRLVRAMEVYTLTGETITAHDARTKALPPRYASRRFALTWNDRETLYARIRQRVDEMVAAGLFEEVERLLGAGLSDSCTAMQAIGYKEIAAALRGECSPEDAIETVKRESCRYAKRQLTWLRRDRDLVWLPREEYPTEDDLLAAVLKN
;
A
#
# COMPACT_ATOMS: atom_id res chain seq x y z
N MET A 1 20.15 2.65 -25.36
CA MET A 1 19.68 1.87 -24.18
C MET A 1 18.56 2.69 -23.57
N ASN A 2 17.34 2.14 -23.52
CA ASN A 2 16.20 2.86 -22.93
C ASN A 2 16.43 2.95 -21.41
N ASN A 3 16.88 4.10 -20.95
CA ASN A 3 17.16 4.33 -19.52
C ASN A 3 15.82 4.61 -18.78
N ARG A 4 14.95 3.61 -18.72
CA ARG A 4 13.65 3.66 -18.01
C ARG A 4 13.89 3.40 -16.52
N THR A 5 14.67 4.27 -15.89
CA THR A 5 15.03 4.13 -14.49
C THR A 5 14.08 4.94 -13.62
N VAL A 6 13.60 4.34 -12.53
CA VAL A 6 12.82 4.99 -11.47
C VAL A 6 13.56 4.89 -10.14
N ILE A 7 13.32 5.83 -9.23
CA ILE A 7 13.84 5.74 -7.87
C ILE A 7 12.69 5.46 -6.91
N VAL A 8 12.88 4.51 -6.00
CA VAL A 8 11.87 4.12 -5.02
C VAL A 8 12.36 4.46 -3.62
N ILE A 9 11.58 5.26 -2.91
CA ILE A 9 11.77 5.56 -1.49
C ILE A 9 10.64 4.86 -0.71
N THR A 10 11.01 3.84 0.03
CA THR A 10 10.06 3.03 0.79
C THR A 10 10.46 2.91 2.26
N GLY A 11 9.73 2.14 3.04
CA GLY A 11 9.95 1.92 4.47
C GLY A 11 8.64 1.83 5.24
N PRO A 12 8.67 1.52 6.54
CA PRO A 12 7.49 1.47 7.38
C PRO A 12 6.85 2.85 7.55
N THR A 13 5.61 2.87 8.05
CA THR A 13 4.99 4.15 8.46
C THR A 13 5.86 4.85 9.51
N ALA A 14 5.81 6.18 9.57
CA ALA A 14 6.61 7.03 10.46
C ALA A 14 8.14 6.97 10.25
N SER A 15 8.65 6.46 9.12
CA SER A 15 10.10 6.43 8.82
C SER A 15 10.65 7.71 8.19
N GLY A 16 9.82 8.66 7.75
CA GLY A 16 10.26 9.90 7.10
C GLY A 16 10.37 9.83 5.57
N LYS A 17 9.74 8.83 4.94
CA LYS A 17 9.77 8.64 3.46
C LYS A 17 9.33 9.86 2.67
N THR A 18 8.27 10.53 3.11
CA THR A 18 7.67 11.67 2.40
C THR A 18 8.68 12.81 2.27
N SER A 19 9.30 13.20 3.38
CA SER A 19 10.30 14.28 3.40
C SER A 19 11.47 13.97 2.46
N LEU A 20 12.08 12.77 2.57
CA LEU A 20 13.17 12.36 1.69
C LEU A 20 12.74 12.32 0.21
N GLY A 21 11.54 11.81 -0.07
CA GLY A 21 10.99 11.75 -1.43
C GLY A 21 10.83 13.13 -2.06
N VAL A 22 10.33 14.09 -1.29
CA VAL A 22 10.18 15.48 -1.72
C VAL A 22 11.55 16.13 -1.95
N SER A 23 12.48 15.98 -1.01
CA SER A 23 13.83 16.54 -1.15
C SER A 23 14.58 15.94 -2.34
N LEU A 24 14.42 14.64 -2.60
CA LEU A 24 14.97 13.98 -3.78
C LEU A 24 14.34 14.49 -5.09
N ALA A 25 13.01 14.65 -5.11
CA ALA A 25 12.32 15.18 -6.29
C ALA A 25 12.75 16.62 -6.62
N LEU A 26 12.94 17.47 -5.61
CA LEU A 26 13.48 18.82 -5.77
C LEU A 26 14.90 18.79 -6.33
N ALA A 27 15.77 17.96 -5.76
CA ALA A 27 17.18 17.87 -6.20
C ALA A 27 17.32 17.38 -7.66
N LEU A 28 16.40 16.53 -8.11
CA LEU A 28 16.38 15.98 -9.47
C LEU A 28 15.49 16.76 -10.46
N GLY A 29 14.78 17.79 -10.01
CA GLY A 29 13.84 18.53 -10.86
C GLY A 29 12.70 17.66 -11.39
N THR A 30 12.20 16.72 -10.58
CA THR A 30 11.19 15.73 -10.97
C THR A 30 9.96 15.76 -10.06
N GLU A 31 9.15 14.73 -10.14
CA GLU A 31 7.85 14.66 -9.48
C GLU A 31 7.71 13.33 -8.71
N VAL A 32 6.81 13.31 -7.72
CA VAL A 32 6.56 12.14 -6.87
C VAL A 32 5.36 11.35 -7.40
N VAL A 33 5.47 10.02 -7.40
CA VAL A 33 4.34 9.09 -7.59
C VAL A 33 4.10 8.36 -6.27
N SER A 34 2.96 8.63 -5.61
CA SER A 34 2.62 8.00 -4.34
C SER A 34 2.28 6.52 -4.51
N ALA A 35 2.94 5.66 -3.72
CA ALA A 35 2.68 4.23 -3.62
C ALA A 35 2.06 3.88 -2.25
N ASP A 36 1.00 4.61 -1.90
CA ASP A 36 0.19 4.38 -0.70
C ASP A 36 -1.25 4.07 -1.09
N SER A 37 -1.82 2.99 -0.54
CA SER A 37 -3.15 2.52 -0.91
C SER A 37 -4.29 3.32 -0.27
N MET A 38 -4.00 4.24 0.66
CA MET A 38 -5.02 5.04 1.34
C MET A 38 -4.96 6.52 0.92
N GLN A 39 -3.78 7.06 0.63
CA GLN A 39 -3.61 8.44 0.16
C GLN A 39 -4.26 8.72 -1.20
N LEU A 40 -4.63 7.68 -1.94
CA LEU A 40 -5.31 7.82 -3.23
C LEU A 40 -6.77 8.30 -3.08
N TYR A 41 -7.39 8.14 -1.89
CA TYR A 41 -8.77 8.53 -1.65
C TYR A 41 -8.91 10.00 -1.26
N ARG A 42 -9.82 10.71 -1.93
CA ARG A 42 -10.17 12.11 -1.58
C ARG A 42 -10.78 12.19 -0.19
N GLY A 43 -10.34 13.21 0.58
CA GLY A 43 -10.87 13.51 1.90
C GLY A 43 -10.47 12.54 3.02
N MET A 44 -9.58 11.59 2.73
CA MET A 44 -8.89 10.75 3.71
C MET A 44 -7.48 11.31 3.92
N ASP A 45 -7.36 12.38 4.66
CA ASP A 45 -6.14 13.18 4.72
C ASP A 45 -5.34 12.89 5.99
N ILE A 46 -5.99 13.00 7.14
CA ILE A 46 -5.35 12.85 8.46
C ILE A 46 -5.01 11.38 8.73
N GLY A 47 -5.98 10.49 8.68
CA GLY A 47 -5.78 9.07 9.00
C GLY A 47 -4.87 8.33 8.03
N SER A 48 -4.78 8.77 6.78
CA SER A 48 -3.84 8.25 5.78
C SER A 48 -2.44 8.88 5.88
N ALA A 49 -2.28 9.92 6.70
CA ALA A 49 -1.09 10.77 6.76
C ALA A 49 -0.68 11.28 5.38
N LYS A 50 -1.66 11.78 4.63
CA LYS A 50 -1.43 12.41 3.33
C LYS A 50 -0.54 13.64 3.50
N PRO A 51 0.49 13.84 2.64
CA PRO A 51 1.34 15.01 2.76
C PRO A 51 0.52 16.30 2.54
N THR A 52 0.75 17.29 3.38
CA THR A 52 0.17 18.62 3.22
C THR A 52 0.84 19.37 2.06
N ARG A 53 0.24 20.47 1.63
CA ARG A 53 0.84 21.32 0.59
C ARG A 53 2.20 21.88 1.00
N GLU A 54 2.36 22.20 2.27
CA GLU A 54 3.61 22.65 2.87
C GLU A 54 4.67 21.56 2.82
N GLU A 55 4.31 20.33 3.19
CA GLU A 55 5.20 19.17 3.13
C GLU A 55 5.59 18.80 1.70
N MET A 56 4.68 18.98 0.73
CA MET A 56 4.97 18.78 -0.70
C MET A 56 5.96 19.81 -1.27
N ARG A 57 6.14 20.98 -0.65
CA ARG A 57 7.12 22.02 -1.04
C ARG A 57 7.04 22.41 -2.52
N GLY A 58 5.84 22.39 -3.10
CA GLY A 58 5.60 22.67 -4.52
C GLY A 58 5.93 21.55 -5.48
N VAL A 59 6.41 20.39 -5.04
CA VAL A 59 6.62 19.19 -5.86
C VAL A 59 5.28 18.59 -6.26
N PRO A 60 5.01 18.36 -7.56
CA PRO A 60 3.81 17.65 -7.97
C PRO A 60 3.80 16.21 -7.45
N HIS A 61 2.64 15.80 -6.91
CA HIS A 61 2.42 14.44 -6.43
C HIS A 61 1.30 13.78 -7.23
N HIS A 62 1.64 12.69 -7.90
CA HIS A 62 0.68 11.84 -8.61
C HIS A 62 0.16 10.74 -7.69
N MET A 63 -1.00 10.18 -8.02
CA MET A 63 -1.65 9.08 -7.27
C MET A 63 -2.05 9.45 -5.84
N ILE A 64 -2.29 10.74 -5.62
CA ILE A 64 -2.96 11.28 -4.42
C ILE A 64 -4.31 11.86 -4.87
N ASP A 65 -5.38 11.67 -4.10
CA ASP A 65 -6.73 12.19 -4.36
C ASP A 65 -7.34 11.79 -5.72
N VAL A 66 -6.97 10.60 -6.22
CA VAL A 66 -7.40 10.12 -7.56
C VAL A 66 -8.69 9.30 -7.53
N ALA A 67 -9.17 8.87 -6.34
CA ALA A 67 -10.35 8.03 -6.19
C ALA A 67 -11.35 8.61 -5.18
N ASP A 68 -12.62 8.28 -5.38
CA ASP A 68 -13.64 8.50 -4.37
C ASP A 68 -13.55 7.42 -3.29
N PRO A 69 -13.72 7.74 -1.99
CA PRO A 69 -13.70 6.74 -0.92
C PRO A 69 -14.77 5.64 -1.07
N ALA A 70 -15.85 5.90 -1.78
CA ALA A 70 -16.88 4.89 -2.07
C ALA A 70 -16.48 3.91 -3.18
N GLU A 71 -15.43 4.23 -3.97
CA GLU A 71 -14.95 3.37 -5.04
C GLU A 71 -14.01 2.28 -4.53
N ASP A 72 -14.12 1.07 -5.10
CA ASP A 72 -13.07 0.07 -4.98
C ASP A 72 -11.93 0.40 -5.95
N TYR A 73 -10.74 0.65 -5.39
CA TYR A 73 -9.55 0.95 -6.17
C TYR A 73 -8.57 -0.22 -6.13
N SER A 74 -8.51 -0.97 -7.22
CA SER A 74 -7.69 -2.18 -7.29
C SER A 74 -6.22 -1.88 -7.52
N VAL A 75 -5.34 -2.84 -7.14
CA VAL A 75 -3.90 -2.78 -7.46
C VAL A 75 -3.65 -2.69 -8.96
N SER A 76 -4.47 -3.35 -9.78
CA SER A 76 -4.39 -3.29 -11.26
C SER A 76 -4.58 -1.87 -11.76
N ARG A 77 -5.67 -1.21 -11.33
CA ARG A 77 -5.97 0.19 -11.70
C ARG A 77 -4.87 1.14 -11.22
N TRP A 78 -4.34 0.89 -10.00
CA TRP A 78 -3.23 1.68 -9.49
C TRP A 78 -1.98 1.52 -10.36
N VAL A 79 -1.60 0.29 -10.71
CA VAL A 79 -0.42 0.03 -11.55
C VAL A 79 -0.55 0.68 -12.93
N GLU A 80 -1.71 0.59 -13.55
CA GLU A 80 -1.96 1.22 -14.85
C GLU A 80 -1.76 2.75 -14.78
N ASN A 81 -2.40 3.41 -13.81
CA ASN A 81 -2.33 4.86 -13.66
C ASN A 81 -0.93 5.33 -13.22
N ALA A 82 -0.30 4.64 -12.26
CA ALA A 82 1.06 4.95 -11.82
C ALA A 82 2.08 4.74 -12.93
N ALA A 83 1.90 3.70 -13.76
CA ALA A 83 2.75 3.46 -14.91
C ALA A 83 2.60 4.57 -15.96
N ALA A 84 1.38 5.03 -16.24
CA ALA A 84 1.16 6.16 -17.14
C ALA A 84 1.87 7.43 -16.66
N CYS A 85 1.82 7.73 -15.35
CA CYS A 85 2.56 8.84 -14.75
C CYS A 85 4.09 8.66 -14.92
N CYS A 86 4.61 7.48 -14.59
CA CYS A 86 6.04 7.19 -14.74
C CYS A 86 6.50 7.30 -16.21
N ASP A 87 5.73 6.75 -17.13
CA ASP A 87 6.05 6.77 -18.56
C ASP A 87 6.05 8.20 -19.13
N ALA A 88 5.10 9.05 -18.70
CA ALA A 88 5.05 10.47 -19.09
C ALA A 88 6.27 11.24 -18.56
N LEU A 89 6.66 11.03 -17.30
CA LEU A 89 7.84 11.65 -16.70
C LEU A 89 9.12 11.24 -17.42
N LEU A 90 9.29 9.94 -17.69
CA LEU A 90 10.43 9.40 -18.43
C LEU A 90 10.50 9.93 -19.86
N ALA A 91 9.37 10.06 -20.54
CA ALA A 91 9.29 10.66 -21.87
C ALA A 91 9.70 12.15 -21.84
N GLY A 92 9.41 12.86 -20.75
CA GLY A 92 9.85 14.22 -20.48
C GLY A 92 11.31 14.34 -20.01
N GLY A 93 12.08 13.24 -19.97
CA GLY A 93 13.47 13.24 -19.53
C GLY A 93 13.64 13.34 -18.01
N LYS A 94 12.57 13.18 -17.23
CA LYS A 94 12.58 13.19 -15.75
C LYS A 94 12.65 11.78 -15.22
N THR A 95 13.34 11.58 -14.09
CA THR A 95 13.39 10.31 -13.37
C THR A 95 12.29 10.28 -12.30
N PRO A 96 11.23 9.46 -12.42
CA PRO A 96 10.16 9.40 -11.43
C PRO A 96 10.65 8.98 -10.05
N VAL A 97 10.16 9.64 -8.99
CA VAL A 97 10.41 9.25 -7.59
C VAL A 97 9.13 8.61 -7.04
N ILE A 98 9.17 7.29 -6.83
CA ILE A 98 8.06 6.53 -6.26
C ILE A 98 8.21 6.53 -4.74
N VAL A 99 7.21 7.04 -4.01
CA VAL A 99 7.27 7.17 -2.54
C VAL A 99 6.10 6.44 -1.91
N GLY A 100 6.36 5.46 -1.04
CA GLY A 100 5.26 4.82 -0.33
C GLY A 100 5.63 3.57 0.46
N GLY A 101 4.64 3.06 1.20
CA GLY A 101 4.78 1.89 2.07
C GLY A 101 4.00 0.66 1.62
N THR A 102 3.25 0.74 0.50
CA THR A 102 2.45 -0.37 -0.02
C THR A 102 3.30 -1.26 -0.92
N GLY A 103 4.00 -2.24 -0.31
CA GLY A 103 4.95 -3.10 -1.02
C GLY A 103 4.35 -3.82 -2.23
N LEU A 104 3.07 -4.24 -2.15
CA LEU A 104 2.37 -4.86 -3.28
C LEU A 104 2.29 -3.91 -4.49
N TYR A 105 2.03 -2.62 -4.27
CA TYR A 105 1.96 -1.63 -5.34
C TYR A 105 3.31 -1.45 -6.02
N ILE A 106 4.35 -1.24 -5.21
CA ILE A 106 5.74 -1.06 -5.70
C ILE A 106 6.19 -2.29 -6.49
N GLU A 107 6.06 -3.50 -5.91
CA GLU A 107 6.46 -4.73 -6.57
C GLU A 107 5.69 -4.95 -7.88
N SER A 108 4.38 -4.71 -7.88
CA SER A 108 3.54 -4.90 -9.05
C SER A 108 3.90 -3.93 -10.18
N LEU A 109 4.20 -2.67 -9.86
CA LEU A 109 4.63 -1.67 -10.85
C LEU A 109 5.99 -2.01 -11.45
N LEU A 110 6.95 -2.40 -10.61
CA LEU A 110 8.32 -2.67 -11.05
C LEU A 110 8.43 -3.98 -11.84
N SER A 111 7.75 -5.03 -11.41
CA SER A 111 7.82 -6.36 -12.03
C SER A 111 7.12 -6.45 -13.38
N GLY A 112 6.36 -5.44 -13.79
CA GLY A 112 5.58 -5.50 -15.03
C GLY A 112 4.49 -6.58 -15.00
N ARG A 113 3.97 -6.92 -13.81
CA ARG A 113 2.89 -7.91 -13.68
C ARG A 113 1.72 -7.55 -14.59
N ASP A 114 1.28 -8.55 -15.35
CA ASP A 114 0.09 -8.46 -16.15
C ASP A 114 -1.14 -8.74 -15.26
N PHE A 115 -2.01 -7.76 -15.12
CA PHE A 115 -3.28 -7.88 -14.40
C PHE A 115 -4.47 -8.07 -15.33
N SER A 116 -4.25 -8.11 -16.65
CA SER A 116 -5.30 -8.23 -17.65
C SER A 116 -6.00 -9.59 -17.63
N ALA A 117 -5.32 -10.61 -17.13
CA ALA A 117 -5.80 -11.99 -17.20
C ALA A 117 -7.02 -12.33 -16.31
N ALA A 118 -7.38 -11.46 -15.35
CA ALA A 118 -8.58 -11.70 -14.55
C ALA A 118 -9.21 -10.38 -14.08
N PRO A 119 -10.02 -9.72 -14.90
CA PRO A 119 -10.92 -8.70 -14.38
C PRO A 119 -11.74 -9.35 -13.27
N GLY A 120 -11.88 -8.66 -12.12
CA GLY A 120 -12.74 -9.16 -11.05
C GLY A 120 -14.18 -9.13 -11.54
N ASP A 121 -14.93 -10.20 -11.29
CA ASP A 121 -16.37 -10.22 -11.48
C ASP A 121 -17.03 -10.23 -10.10
N SER A 122 -17.81 -9.17 -9.79
CA SER A 122 -18.46 -9.04 -8.48
C SER A 122 -19.42 -10.19 -8.21
N GLY A 123 -20.19 -10.63 -9.20
CA GLY A 123 -21.14 -11.73 -9.04
C GLY A 123 -20.47 -13.06 -8.75
N VAL A 124 -19.40 -13.39 -9.47
CA VAL A 124 -18.62 -14.61 -9.21
C VAL A 124 -17.96 -14.56 -7.84
N ARG A 125 -17.41 -13.42 -7.46
CA ARG A 125 -16.77 -13.23 -6.14
C ARG A 125 -17.77 -13.35 -4.99
N GLU A 126 -18.95 -12.77 -5.12
CA GLU A 126 -20.03 -12.87 -4.13
C GLU A 126 -20.50 -14.31 -3.99
N ALA A 127 -20.76 -15.02 -5.10
CA ALA A 127 -21.15 -16.42 -5.09
C ALA A 127 -20.12 -17.33 -4.41
N LEU A 128 -18.84 -17.15 -4.74
CA LEU A 128 -17.73 -17.87 -4.10
C LEU A 128 -17.56 -17.49 -2.62
N GLY A 129 -17.83 -16.23 -2.28
CA GLY A 129 -17.84 -15.75 -0.89
C GLY A 129 -18.93 -16.40 -0.06
N ALA A 130 -20.15 -16.52 -0.60
CA ALA A 130 -21.27 -17.21 0.02
C ALA A 130 -20.99 -18.73 0.14
N GLU A 131 -20.40 -19.33 -0.88
CA GLU A 131 -19.99 -20.74 -0.84
C GLU A 131 -18.93 -21.00 0.25
N TYR A 132 -17.95 -20.09 0.39
CA TYR A 132 -16.95 -20.16 1.48
C TYR A 132 -17.64 -20.12 2.86
N ASP A 133 -18.62 -19.23 3.05
CA ASP A 133 -19.33 -19.10 4.33
C ASP A 133 -20.17 -20.34 4.64
N ALA A 134 -20.77 -20.96 3.61
CA ALA A 134 -21.58 -22.18 3.75
C ALA A 134 -20.72 -23.43 4.03
N LEU A 135 -19.60 -23.61 3.33
CA LEU A 135 -18.73 -24.79 3.45
C LEU A 135 -17.77 -24.70 4.64
N GLY A 136 -17.42 -23.49 5.06
CA GLY A 136 -16.32 -23.20 5.98
C GLY A 136 -14.94 -23.25 5.30
N GLY A 137 -14.01 -22.48 5.86
CA GLY A 137 -12.71 -22.24 5.23
C GLY A 137 -11.87 -23.49 4.98
N ALA A 138 -11.94 -24.52 5.83
CA ALA A 138 -11.20 -25.76 5.62
C ALA A 138 -11.69 -26.52 4.37
N ALA A 139 -12.99 -26.71 4.23
CA ALA A 139 -13.57 -27.38 3.07
C ALA A 139 -13.38 -26.58 1.77
N PHE A 140 -13.51 -25.25 1.85
CA PHE A 140 -13.27 -24.38 0.69
C PHE A 140 -11.79 -24.43 0.25
N ARG A 141 -10.84 -24.52 1.20
CA ARG A 141 -9.42 -24.72 0.88
C ARG A 141 -9.14 -26.06 0.20
N GLU A 142 -9.84 -27.14 0.60
CA GLU A 142 -9.75 -28.43 -0.09
C GLU A 142 -10.29 -28.34 -1.52
N LYS A 143 -11.37 -27.60 -1.76
CA LYS A 143 -11.86 -27.32 -3.11
C LYS A 143 -10.78 -26.61 -3.95
N LEU A 144 -10.11 -25.60 -3.40
CA LEU A 144 -9.00 -24.94 -4.08
C LEU A 144 -7.83 -25.92 -4.35
N ARG A 145 -7.55 -26.87 -3.43
CA ARG A 145 -6.47 -27.84 -3.60
C ARG A 145 -6.65 -28.75 -4.82
N LEU A 146 -7.89 -29.00 -5.24
CA LEU A 146 -8.17 -29.80 -6.44
C LEU A 146 -7.73 -29.12 -7.74
N VAL A 147 -7.66 -27.79 -7.76
CA VAL A 147 -7.31 -27.01 -8.95
C VAL A 147 -5.94 -26.32 -8.84
N ASP A 148 -5.57 -25.84 -7.65
CA ASP A 148 -4.30 -25.14 -7.36
C ASP A 148 -3.72 -25.64 -6.02
N PRO A 149 -3.13 -26.85 -5.98
CA PRO A 149 -2.63 -27.44 -4.74
C PRO A 149 -1.53 -26.58 -4.08
N GLU A 150 -0.65 -26.00 -4.89
CA GLU A 150 0.44 -25.15 -4.38
C GLU A 150 -0.09 -23.88 -3.69
N ARG A 151 -1.12 -23.26 -4.24
CA ARG A 151 -1.77 -22.08 -3.63
C ARG A 151 -2.53 -22.47 -2.37
N ALA A 152 -3.24 -23.58 -2.38
CA ALA A 152 -3.98 -24.07 -1.22
C ALA A 152 -3.08 -24.35 -0.02
N GLU A 153 -1.86 -24.86 -0.24
CA GLU A 153 -0.89 -25.06 0.85
C GLU A 153 -0.39 -23.76 1.48
N LYS A 154 -0.25 -22.71 0.68
CA LYS A 154 0.25 -21.40 1.13
C LYS A 154 -0.79 -20.59 1.89
N LEU A 155 -2.09 -20.92 1.77
CA LEU A 155 -3.17 -20.15 2.35
C LEU A 155 -3.76 -20.84 3.59
N ALA A 156 -3.95 -20.07 4.66
CA ALA A 156 -4.66 -20.57 5.83
C ALA A 156 -6.17 -20.71 5.53
N PRO A 157 -6.86 -21.67 6.17
CA PRO A 157 -8.30 -21.83 5.99
C PRO A 157 -9.11 -20.56 6.30
N GLY A 158 -8.66 -19.72 7.22
CA GLY A 158 -9.31 -18.45 7.57
C GLY A 158 -9.04 -17.29 6.61
N ASP A 159 -8.19 -17.47 5.61
CA ASP A 159 -7.87 -16.40 4.64
C ASP A 159 -8.90 -16.35 3.49
N LYS A 160 -10.17 -16.02 3.86
CA LYS A 160 -11.32 -15.99 2.94
C LYS A 160 -11.00 -15.18 1.68
N LYS A 161 -10.46 -13.96 1.85
CA LYS A 161 -10.20 -13.04 0.73
C LYS A 161 -9.30 -13.67 -0.33
N ARG A 162 -8.19 -14.31 0.09
CA ARG A 162 -7.24 -14.93 -0.84
C ARG A 162 -7.73 -16.26 -1.41
N LEU A 163 -8.43 -17.06 -0.61
CA LEU A 163 -9.03 -18.32 -1.09
C LEU A 163 -10.09 -18.05 -2.14
N VAL A 164 -11.02 -17.12 -1.87
CA VAL A 164 -12.07 -16.70 -2.82
C VAL A 164 -11.43 -16.12 -4.08
N ARG A 165 -10.41 -15.25 -3.96
CA ARG A 165 -9.74 -14.70 -5.15
C ARG A 165 -9.06 -15.76 -6.00
N ALA A 166 -8.45 -16.77 -5.40
CA ALA A 166 -7.82 -17.85 -6.14
C ALA A 166 -8.84 -18.66 -6.96
N MET A 167 -9.99 -18.98 -6.37
CA MET A 167 -11.09 -19.65 -7.06
C MET A 167 -11.74 -18.77 -8.13
N GLU A 168 -11.92 -17.46 -7.86
CA GLU A 168 -12.48 -16.50 -8.82
C GLU A 168 -11.62 -16.45 -10.09
N VAL A 169 -10.29 -16.29 -9.95
CA VAL A 169 -9.39 -16.28 -11.11
C VAL A 169 -9.53 -17.56 -11.92
N TYR A 170 -9.48 -18.72 -11.26
CA TYR A 170 -9.64 -20.00 -11.94
C TYR A 170 -11.00 -20.14 -12.63
N THR A 171 -12.07 -19.73 -11.96
CA THR A 171 -13.45 -19.81 -12.51
C THR A 171 -13.61 -18.95 -13.77
N LEU A 172 -13.01 -17.74 -13.76
CA LEU A 172 -13.15 -16.79 -14.87
C LEU A 172 -12.22 -17.07 -16.04
N THR A 173 -11.04 -17.65 -15.78
CA THR A 173 -9.99 -17.76 -16.80
C THR A 173 -9.58 -19.18 -17.14
N GLY A 174 -9.89 -20.17 -16.29
CA GLY A 174 -9.36 -21.53 -16.36
C GLY A 174 -7.86 -21.63 -15.97
N GLU A 175 -7.20 -20.50 -15.69
CA GLU A 175 -5.78 -20.45 -15.26
C GLU A 175 -5.71 -20.33 -13.72
N THR A 176 -4.81 -21.09 -13.08
CA THR A 176 -4.59 -20.97 -11.63
C THR A 176 -3.76 -19.71 -11.32
N ILE A 177 -3.92 -19.16 -10.12
CA ILE A 177 -3.04 -18.04 -9.67
C ILE A 177 -1.58 -18.46 -9.65
N THR A 178 -1.28 -19.71 -9.30
CA THR A 178 0.10 -20.24 -9.30
C THR A 178 0.70 -20.21 -10.71
N ALA A 179 -0.03 -20.67 -11.73
CA ALA A 179 0.42 -20.62 -13.12
C ALA A 179 0.58 -19.18 -13.62
N HIS A 180 -0.41 -18.33 -13.34
CA HIS A 180 -0.35 -16.91 -13.66
C HIS A 180 0.85 -16.20 -13.02
N ASP A 181 1.09 -16.43 -11.71
CA ASP A 181 2.24 -15.85 -11.00
C ASP A 181 3.58 -16.35 -11.59
N ALA A 182 3.68 -17.62 -11.98
CA ALA A 182 4.86 -18.18 -12.61
C ALA A 182 5.13 -17.53 -13.98
N ARG A 183 4.10 -17.40 -14.81
CA ARG A 183 4.19 -16.77 -16.13
C ARG A 183 4.60 -15.31 -16.03
N THR A 184 3.98 -14.55 -15.11
CA THR A 184 4.28 -13.12 -14.96
C THR A 184 5.64 -12.84 -14.33
N LYS A 185 6.15 -13.73 -13.49
CA LYS A 185 7.52 -13.62 -12.94
C LYS A 185 8.62 -13.82 -14.00
N ALA A 186 8.32 -14.48 -15.10
CA ALA A 186 9.24 -14.66 -16.22
C ALA A 186 9.36 -13.40 -17.10
N LEU A 187 8.47 -12.43 -16.95
CA LEU A 187 8.53 -11.18 -17.71
C LEU A 187 9.69 -10.30 -17.19
N PRO A 188 10.37 -9.56 -18.09
CA PRO A 188 11.37 -8.61 -17.65
C PRO A 188 10.74 -7.49 -16.82
N PRO A 189 11.50 -6.89 -15.89
CA PRO A 189 11.02 -5.73 -15.14
C PRO A 189 10.56 -4.61 -16.08
N ARG A 190 9.46 -3.95 -15.73
CA ARG A 190 8.93 -2.80 -16.50
C ARG A 190 9.88 -1.61 -16.47
N TYR A 191 10.52 -1.39 -15.31
CA TYR A 191 11.49 -0.33 -15.08
C TYR A 191 12.75 -0.87 -14.44
N ALA A 192 13.92 -0.35 -14.85
CA ALA A 192 15.09 -0.39 -14.00
C ALA A 192 14.82 0.46 -12.75
N SER A 193 15.28 0.03 -11.59
CA SER A 193 14.96 0.74 -10.35
C SER A 193 16.13 0.79 -9.38
N ARG A 194 16.30 1.95 -8.74
CA ARG A 194 17.13 2.11 -7.54
C ARG A 194 16.18 2.19 -6.35
N ARG A 195 16.36 1.33 -5.36
CA ARG A 195 15.38 1.14 -4.29
C ARG A 195 16.00 1.37 -2.93
N PHE A 196 15.43 2.26 -2.14
CA PHE A 196 15.91 2.66 -0.82
C PHE A 196 14.80 2.51 0.21
N ALA A 197 15.12 1.87 1.34
CA ALA A 197 14.19 1.72 2.45
C ALA A 197 14.70 2.45 3.69
N LEU A 198 13.96 3.47 4.11
CA LEU A 198 14.20 4.08 5.41
C LEU A 198 13.73 3.14 6.50
N THR A 199 14.53 3.02 7.55
CA THR A 199 14.21 2.22 8.73
C THR A 199 14.78 2.85 9.99
N TRP A 200 14.50 2.23 11.12
CA TRP A 200 15.15 2.45 12.41
C TRP A 200 15.72 1.10 12.86
N ASN A 201 16.97 1.09 13.30
CA ASN A 201 17.60 -0.12 13.84
C ASN A 201 16.93 -0.53 15.15
N ASP A 202 16.65 0.46 16.02
CA ASP A 202 15.86 0.23 17.21
C ASP A 202 14.35 0.22 16.90
N ARG A 203 13.72 -0.92 17.19
CA ARG A 203 12.28 -1.10 16.96
C ARG A 203 11.42 -0.24 17.88
N GLU A 204 11.85 0.00 19.11
CA GLU A 204 11.06 0.80 20.07
C GLU A 204 11.05 2.27 19.66
N THR A 205 12.14 2.78 19.11
CA THR A 205 12.18 4.11 18.50
C THR A 205 11.16 4.25 17.37
N LEU A 206 11.07 3.26 16.46
CA LEU A 206 10.05 3.26 15.41
C LEU A 206 8.63 3.24 16.00
N TYR A 207 8.39 2.39 17.00
CA TYR A 207 7.06 2.25 17.61
C TYR A 207 6.67 3.50 18.41
N ALA A 208 7.60 4.16 19.11
CA ALA A 208 7.35 5.42 19.77
C ALA A 208 6.91 6.51 18.76
N ARG A 209 7.60 6.63 17.64
CA ARG A 209 7.23 7.55 16.55
C ARG A 209 5.85 7.25 15.94
N ILE A 210 5.51 5.97 15.79
CA ILE A 210 4.18 5.57 15.30
C ILE A 210 3.09 5.99 16.30
N ARG A 211 3.29 5.74 17.60
CA ARG A 211 2.33 6.13 18.65
C ARG A 211 2.16 7.65 18.69
N GLN A 212 3.26 8.38 18.69
CA GLN A 212 3.24 9.86 18.65
C GLN A 212 2.48 10.37 17.43
N ARG A 213 2.72 9.80 16.24
CA ARG A 213 2.00 10.18 15.03
C ARG A 213 0.49 9.95 15.13
N VAL A 214 0.05 8.87 15.78
CA VAL A 214 -1.38 8.64 16.03
C VAL A 214 -1.94 9.72 16.96
N ASP A 215 -1.21 10.11 18.01
CA ASP A 215 -1.64 11.21 18.90
C ASP A 215 -1.73 12.54 18.12
N GLU A 216 -0.79 12.82 17.22
CA GLU A 216 -0.82 13.98 16.32
C GLU A 216 -2.03 13.94 15.36
N MET A 217 -2.37 12.78 14.80
CA MET A 217 -3.57 12.60 13.97
C MET A 217 -4.85 12.87 14.74
N VAL A 218 -4.96 12.39 15.98
CA VAL A 218 -6.10 12.65 16.84
C VAL A 218 -6.21 14.15 17.14
N ALA A 219 -5.10 14.78 17.49
CA ALA A 219 -5.07 16.23 17.75
C ALA A 219 -5.38 17.07 16.49
N ALA A 220 -5.09 16.55 15.30
CA ALA A 220 -5.39 17.20 14.03
C ALA A 220 -6.85 17.01 13.54
N GLY A 221 -7.68 16.24 14.26
CA GLY A 221 -9.11 16.08 13.94
C GLY A 221 -9.44 14.76 13.23
N LEU A 222 -8.77 13.66 13.58
CA LEU A 222 -9.05 12.34 12.99
C LEU A 222 -10.50 11.88 13.23
N PHE A 223 -11.08 12.20 14.40
CA PHE A 223 -12.46 11.85 14.70
C PHE A 223 -13.43 12.59 13.80
N GLU A 224 -13.23 13.88 13.61
CA GLU A 224 -14.04 14.75 12.75
C GLU A 224 -13.91 14.32 11.27
N GLU A 225 -12.73 13.89 10.84
CA GLU A 225 -12.54 13.35 9.49
C GLU A 225 -13.37 12.08 9.28
N VAL A 226 -13.35 11.14 10.23
CA VAL A 226 -14.12 9.89 10.14
C VAL A 226 -15.62 10.16 10.23
N GLU A 227 -16.07 11.05 11.15
CA GLU A 227 -17.46 11.43 11.28
C GLU A 227 -18.02 12.04 9.99
N ARG A 228 -17.24 12.91 9.34
CA ARG A 228 -17.60 13.52 8.04
C ARG A 228 -17.75 12.46 6.95
N LEU A 229 -16.85 11.47 6.89
CA LEU A 229 -16.91 10.37 5.90
C LEU A 229 -18.13 9.48 6.12
N LEU A 230 -18.44 9.13 7.37
CA LEU A 230 -19.66 8.38 7.73
C LEU A 230 -20.92 9.19 7.40
N GLY A 231 -20.94 10.50 7.72
CA GLY A 231 -22.03 11.42 7.39
C GLY A 231 -22.25 11.59 5.88
N ALA A 232 -21.23 11.38 5.06
CA ALA A 232 -21.32 11.31 3.60
C ALA A 232 -21.90 9.97 3.08
N GLY A 233 -22.24 9.04 3.96
CA GLY A 233 -22.86 7.75 3.61
C GLY A 233 -21.88 6.63 3.24
N LEU A 234 -20.59 6.77 3.58
CA LEU A 234 -19.63 5.70 3.33
C LEU A 234 -19.95 4.49 4.22
N SER A 235 -20.03 3.32 3.59
CA SER A 235 -20.23 2.06 4.29
C SER A 235 -18.95 1.62 4.99
N ASP A 236 -19.10 1.06 6.19
CA ASP A 236 -17.98 0.40 6.91
C ASP A 236 -17.33 -0.72 6.10
N SER A 237 -18.04 -1.32 5.15
CA SER A 237 -17.53 -2.40 4.31
C SER A 237 -16.67 -1.92 3.15
N CYS A 238 -16.70 -0.63 2.80
CA CYS A 238 -15.87 -0.12 1.71
C CYS A 238 -14.38 -0.18 2.05
N THR A 239 -13.55 -0.36 1.04
CA THR A 239 -12.09 -0.54 1.20
C THR A 239 -11.45 0.61 1.96
N ALA A 240 -11.88 1.84 1.72
CA ALA A 240 -11.39 3.05 2.37
C ALA A 240 -11.63 3.01 3.89
N MET A 241 -12.84 2.70 4.33
CA MET A 241 -13.21 2.66 5.76
C MET A 241 -12.59 1.46 6.51
N GLN A 242 -12.05 0.47 5.81
CA GLN A 242 -11.31 -0.64 6.44
C GLN A 242 -9.85 -0.27 6.76
N ALA A 243 -9.40 0.93 6.42
CA ALA A 243 -8.07 1.39 6.76
C ALA A 243 -7.88 1.54 8.28
N ILE A 244 -6.63 1.33 8.73
CA ILE A 244 -6.25 1.54 10.13
C ILE A 244 -6.46 3.02 10.47
N GLY A 245 -7.10 3.28 11.59
CA GLY A 245 -7.52 4.60 12.04
C GLY A 245 -9.00 4.86 11.74
N TYR A 246 -9.48 4.49 10.56
CA TYR A 246 -10.87 4.78 10.16
C TYR A 246 -11.86 3.79 10.79
N LYS A 247 -11.65 2.50 10.66
CA LYS A 247 -12.57 1.49 11.22
C LYS A 247 -12.62 1.52 12.75
N GLU A 248 -11.49 1.79 13.40
CA GLU A 248 -11.43 1.86 14.86
C GLU A 248 -12.15 3.10 15.41
N ILE A 249 -11.92 4.25 14.78
CA ILE A 249 -12.60 5.50 15.17
C ILE A 249 -14.10 5.43 14.83
N ALA A 250 -14.48 4.84 13.68
CA ALA A 250 -15.88 4.60 13.35
C ALA A 250 -16.60 3.75 14.41
N ALA A 251 -15.94 2.72 14.94
CA ALA A 251 -16.49 1.90 16.04
C ALA A 251 -16.71 2.74 17.32
N ALA A 252 -15.78 3.63 17.67
CA ALA A 252 -15.94 4.52 18.80
C ALA A 252 -17.09 5.51 18.59
N LEU A 253 -17.21 6.10 17.39
CA LEU A 253 -18.32 7.02 17.06
C LEU A 253 -19.69 6.35 17.14
N ARG A 254 -19.76 5.03 16.94
CA ARG A 254 -21.00 4.25 17.14
C ARG A 254 -21.23 3.80 18.58
N GLY A 255 -20.29 4.09 19.50
CA GLY A 255 -20.39 3.67 20.90
C GLY A 255 -20.04 2.20 21.16
N GLU A 256 -19.38 1.52 20.21
CA GLU A 256 -18.94 0.11 20.33
C GLU A 256 -17.73 -0.03 21.27
N CYS A 257 -16.96 1.04 21.44
CA CYS A 257 -15.84 1.13 22.39
C CYS A 257 -15.62 2.59 22.81
N SER A 258 -14.77 2.81 23.83
CA SER A 258 -14.40 4.18 24.20
C SER A 258 -13.47 4.83 23.15
N PRO A 259 -13.43 6.15 23.04
CA PRO A 259 -12.46 6.86 22.19
C PRO A 259 -11.01 6.48 22.54
N GLU A 260 -10.69 6.34 23.81
CA GLU A 260 -9.37 5.95 24.30
C GLU A 260 -8.99 4.55 23.84
N ASP A 261 -9.90 3.57 23.92
CA ASP A 261 -9.68 2.21 23.44
C ASP A 261 -9.47 2.15 21.92
N ALA A 262 -10.21 2.98 21.17
CA ALA A 262 -10.04 3.10 19.72
C ALA A 262 -8.64 3.63 19.39
N ILE A 263 -8.18 4.71 20.05
CA ILE A 263 -6.86 5.30 19.84
C ILE A 263 -5.76 4.29 20.13
N GLU A 264 -5.82 3.59 21.27
CA GLU A 264 -4.84 2.56 21.61
C GLU A 264 -4.86 1.38 20.63
N THR A 265 -6.02 1.06 20.08
CA THR A 265 -6.13 0.05 19.01
C THR A 265 -5.46 0.53 17.72
N VAL A 266 -5.67 1.79 17.31
CA VAL A 266 -5.00 2.39 16.15
C VAL A 266 -3.48 2.36 16.32
N LYS A 267 -2.95 2.74 17.48
CA LYS A 267 -1.51 2.68 17.79
C LYS A 267 -0.96 1.26 17.64
N ARG A 268 -1.65 0.29 18.23
CA ARG A 268 -1.27 -1.13 18.18
C ARG A 268 -1.30 -1.68 16.74
N GLU A 269 -2.37 -1.44 15.99
CA GLU A 269 -2.50 -1.93 14.61
C GLU A 269 -1.52 -1.23 13.65
N SER A 270 -1.20 0.05 13.87
CA SER A 270 -0.17 0.77 13.12
C SER A 270 1.22 0.18 13.36
N CYS A 271 1.58 -0.19 14.60
CA CYS A 271 2.82 -0.91 14.90
C CYS A 271 2.86 -2.30 14.23
N ARG A 272 1.74 -3.03 14.25
CA ARG A 272 1.62 -4.32 13.54
C ARG A 272 1.75 -4.15 12.03
N TYR A 273 1.19 -3.08 11.48
CA TYR A 273 1.32 -2.76 10.05
C TYR A 273 2.77 -2.46 9.68
N ALA A 274 3.47 -1.64 10.45
CA ALA A 274 4.90 -1.39 10.25
C ALA A 274 5.73 -2.68 10.26
N LYS A 275 5.44 -3.62 11.17
CA LYS A 275 6.07 -4.96 11.19
C LYS A 275 5.80 -5.74 9.91
N ARG A 276 4.57 -5.70 9.38
CA ARG A 276 4.23 -6.34 8.10
C ARG A 276 4.97 -5.71 6.93
N GLN A 277 5.07 -4.36 6.89
CA GLN A 277 5.84 -3.64 5.88
C GLN A 277 7.32 -4.06 5.89
N LEU A 278 7.96 -4.07 7.06
CA LEU A 278 9.36 -4.51 7.19
C LEU A 278 9.55 -5.98 6.77
N THR A 279 8.61 -6.86 7.10
CA THR A 279 8.65 -8.26 6.68
C THR A 279 8.55 -8.42 5.17
N TRP A 280 7.74 -7.57 4.53
CA TRP A 280 7.63 -7.53 3.06
C TRP A 280 8.93 -7.04 2.43
N LEU A 281 9.45 -5.90 2.88
CA LEU A 281 10.64 -5.26 2.34
C LEU A 281 11.89 -6.13 2.44
N ARG A 282 12.03 -6.95 3.50
CA ARG A 282 13.16 -7.88 3.66
C ARG A 282 13.24 -8.99 2.60
N ARG A 283 12.22 -9.17 1.79
CA ARG A 283 12.22 -10.13 0.66
C ARG A 283 12.96 -9.58 -0.55
N ASP A 284 13.08 -8.27 -0.64
CA ASP A 284 13.77 -7.58 -1.72
C ASP A 284 15.28 -7.51 -1.43
N ARG A 285 16.08 -8.23 -2.20
CA ARG A 285 17.53 -8.33 -2.02
C ARG A 285 18.29 -7.12 -2.60
N ASP A 286 17.65 -6.39 -3.51
CA ASP A 286 18.24 -5.22 -4.16
C ASP A 286 17.92 -3.91 -3.43
N LEU A 287 17.28 -4.00 -2.26
CA LEU A 287 16.86 -2.87 -1.47
C LEU A 287 18.02 -2.35 -0.63
N VAL A 288 18.40 -1.09 -0.84
CA VAL A 288 19.39 -0.40 0.00
C VAL A 288 18.70 0.09 1.26
N TRP A 289 19.13 -0.39 2.41
CA TRP A 289 18.58 0.02 3.70
C TRP A 289 19.29 1.28 4.20
N LEU A 290 18.51 2.25 4.65
CA LEU A 290 18.96 3.53 5.20
C LEU A 290 18.45 3.66 6.65
N PRO A 291 19.20 3.15 7.64
CA PRO A 291 18.86 3.33 9.06
C PRO A 291 18.97 4.79 9.44
N ARG A 292 17.90 5.38 9.99
CA ARG A 292 17.82 6.81 10.29
C ARG A 292 18.90 7.29 11.28
N GLU A 293 19.33 6.41 12.15
CA GLU A 293 20.38 6.69 13.15
C GLU A 293 21.75 6.95 12.51
N GLU A 294 21.99 6.44 11.30
CA GLU A 294 23.24 6.61 10.55
C GLU A 294 23.27 7.90 9.74
N TYR A 295 22.12 8.58 9.62
CA TYR A 295 21.95 9.80 8.84
C TYR A 295 21.28 10.87 9.71
N PRO A 296 22.06 11.68 10.46
CA PRO A 296 21.55 12.65 11.42
C PRO A 296 20.64 13.72 10.79
N THR A 297 20.92 14.09 9.55
CA THR A 297 20.16 15.10 8.83
C THR A 297 19.45 14.54 7.60
N GLU A 298 18.50 15.28 7.07
CA GLU A 298 17.84 14.93 5.81
C GLU A 298 18.81 15.07 4.62
N ASP A 299 19.72 16.02 4.68
CA ASP A 299 20.75 16.21 3.67
C ASP A 299 21.71 15.02 3.59
N ASP A 300 22.07 14.42 4.72
CA ASP A 300 22.87 13.18 4.75
C ASP A 300 22.16 12.02 4.05
N LEU A 301 20.86 11.85 4.32
CA LEU A 301 20.03 10.85 3.63
C LEU A 301 19.94 11.12 2.12
N LEU A 302 19.70 12.37 1.75
CA LEU A 302 19.61 12.77 0.34
C LEU A 302 20.92 12.50 -0.37
N ALA A 303 22.05 12.88 0.23
CA ALA A 303 23.39 12.62 -0.30
C ALA A 303 23.65 11.11 -0.47
N ALA A 304 23.23 10.28 0.49
CA ALA A 304 23.35 8.82 0.39
C ALA A 304 22.55 8.26 -0.78
N VAL A 305 21.34 8.76 -1.02
CA VAL A 305 20.51 8.32 -2.16
C VAL A 305 21.09 8.78 -3.50
N LEU A 306 21.60 10.00 -3.59
CA LEU A 306 22.16 10.55 -4.82
C LEU A 306 23.48 9.87 -5.23
N LYS A 307 24.28 9.45 -4.24
CA LYS A 307 25.59 8.80 -4.45
C LYS A 307 25.44 7.34 -4.95
N ASN A 308 24.43 6.63 -4.51
CA ASN A 308 24.17 5.24 -4.89
C ASN A 308 23.37 5.16 -6.19
#